data_6e7ec9cc1c6bf376387e0bb43d5fd5ac
#
_entry.id   6e7ec9cc1c6bf376387e0bb43d5fd5ac
#
_cell.length_a   1.000
_cell.length_b   1.000
_cell.length_c   1.000
_cell.angle_alpha   90.00
_cell.angle_beta   90.00
_cell.angle_gamma   90.00
#
_symmetry.space_group_name_H-M   'P 1'
#
loop_
_entity.id
_entity.type
_entity.pdbx_description
1 polymer ?
#
loop_
_entity_poly.entity_id
_entity_poly.type
_entity_poly.pdbx_seq_one_letter_code
_entity_poly.pdbx_strand_id
1 'polypeptide(L)'
;HHRAQQDREPGDRAPDRALTVGITGAPGAGKSTLNATLCAELLARGRSVAVLAIDPSSPFSGGAILGDRVRMGDVAGADGLYIRSMATRGHLGGLTGATNDAIAVLGATGRDLVIVETVGVGQVETDIVDSADTTVVVVNPGWGDAIQANKAGLMEIADIFVVNKADRDGARDTVTDLESMLNLSGGHDDGPAQWRPPVVSTVGTTGEGVAELADALEAHVAHQHATGELDRRRSAQRSQRLREVAVARVGRALDDLLATGWGGALRAEVEEAHTDPWAAASRLIERLAQQLTDD
;
A
#
# COMPACT_ATOMS: atom_id res chain seq x y z
N HIS A 1 20.28 -13.53 26.78
CA HIS A 1 20.06 -13.24 25.32
C HIS A 1 19.90 -11.73 25.01
N HIS A 2 20.37 -10.81 25.89
CA HIS A 2 20.20 -9.36 25.75
C HIS A 2 21.43 -8.63 25.19
N ARG A 3 22.36 -9.27 24.50
CA ARG A 3 23.65 -8.67 24.09
C ARG A 3 23.92 -8.50 22.59
N ALA A 4 22.97 -8.81 21.69
CA ALA A 4 23.19 -8.72 20.24
C ALA A 4 22.59 -7.46 19.55
N GLN A 5 21.99 -6.54 20.28
CA GLN A 5 21.27 -5.38 19.70
C GLN A 5 21.97 -4.03 19.87
N GLN A 6 23.16 -3.95 20.48
CA GLN A 6 23.75 -2.67 20.91
C GLN A 6 24.83 -2.07 20.02
N ASP A 7 25.24 -2.69 18.90
CA ASP A 7 26.38 -2.17 18.10
C ASP A 7 26.03 -1.84 16.65
N ARG A 8 24.85 -1.27 16.39
CA ARG A 8 24.56 -0.70 15.07
C ARG A 8 24.38 0.81 15.18
N GLU A 9 25.37 1.55 14.68
CA GLU A 9 25.32 3.02 14.61
C GLU A 9 24.11 3.48 13.77
N PRO A 10 23.40 4.57 14.15
CA PRO A 10 22.20 5.07 13.46
C PRO A 10 22.43 5.65 12.06
N GLY A 11 23.60 5.48 11.47
CA GLY A 11 23.97 6.10 10.18
C GLY A 11 24.27 5.14 9.03
N ASP A 12 24.36 3.83 9.29
CA ASP A 12 24.93 2.87 8.32
C ASP A 12 23.85 2.02 7.56
N ARG A 13 22.59 2.43 7.63
CA ARG A 13 21.51 1.77 6.88
C ARG A 13 21.12 2.60 5.67
N ALA A 14 21.32 2.01 4.49
CA ALA A 14 20.73 2.55 3.26
C ALA A 14 19.22 2.84 3.48
N PRO A 15 18.68 3.97 2.98
CA PRO A 15 17.30 4.42 3.25
C PRO A 15 16.19 3.47 2.79
N ASP A 16 16.51 2.35 2.16
CA ASP A 16 15.58 1.42 1.49
C ASP A 16 15.47 0.04 2.19
N ARG A 17 15.68 -0.05 3.50
CA ARG A 17 15.88 -1.36 4.15
C ARG A 17 14.64 -2.00 4.76
N ALA A 18 13.59 -1.24 5.08
CA ALA A 18 12.34 -1.84 5.57
C ALA A 18 11.62 -2.58 4.45
N LEU A 19 11.12 -3.77 4.78
CA LEU A 19 10.19 -4.48 3.90
C LEU A 19 8.83 -3.81 3.98
N THR A 20 8.22 -3.49 2.83
CA THR A 20 6.87 -2.92 2.79
C THR A 20 5.85 -3.99 2.45
N VAL A 21 4.91 -4.22 3.37
CA VAL A 21 3.82 -5.19 3.22
C VAL A 21 2.51 -4.44 3.04
N GLY A 22 1.86 -4.63 1.90
CA GLY A 22 0.53 -4.11 1.65
C GLY A 22 -0.55 -5.10 2.09
N ILE A 23 -1.51 -4.66 2.90
CA ILE A 23 -2.67 -5.47 3.29
C ILE A 23 -3.93 -4.85 2.70
N THR A 24 -4.55 -5.55 1.77
CA THR A 24 -5.78 -5.13 1.09
C THR A 24 -6.85 -6.22 1.12
N GLY A 25 -8.01 -5.96 0.58
CA GLY A 25 -9.12 -6.91 0.50
C GLY A 25 -10.46 -6.31 0.94
N ALA A 26 -11.52 -7.09 0.85
CA ALA A 26 -12.90 -6.63 1.02
C ALA A 26 -13.16 -5.87 2.34
N PRO A 27 -14.08 -4.90 2.34
CA PRO A 27 -14.59 -4.31 3.56
C PRO A 27 -15.15 -5.41 4.49
N GLY A 28 -14.86 -5.30 5.78
CA GLY A 28 -15.33 -6.30 6.74
C GLY A 28 -14.58 -7.64 6.73
N ALA A 29 -13.57 -7.85 5.88
CA ALA A 29 -12.75 -9.07 5.89
C ALA A 29 -11.92 -9.24 7.19
N GLY A 30 -11.83 -8.20 8.02
CA GLY A 30 -11.13 -8.26 9.31
C GLY A 30 -9.65 -7.92 9.21
N LYS A 31 -9.25 -7.14 8.20
CA LYS A 31 -7.86 -6.70 7.97
C LYS A 31 -7.21 -6.10 9.21
N SER A 32 -7.86 -5.13 9.84
CA SER A 32 -7.29 -4.44 11.02
C SER A 32 -7.11 -5.37 12.22
N THR A 33 -8.03 -6.33 12.43
CA THR A 33 -7.89 -7.33 13.49
C THR A 33 -6.76 -8.30 13.19
N LEU A 34 -6.69 -8.79 11.95
CA LEU A 34 -5.59 -9.64 11.49
C LEU A 34 -4.24 -8.92 11.59
N ASN A 35 -4.20 -7.63 11.19
CA ASN A 35 -2.99 -6.83 11.27
C ASN A 35 -2.49 -6.67 12.71
N ALA A 36 -3.40 -6.49 13.68
CA ALA A 36 -3.03 -6.41 15.10
C ALA A 36 -2.34 -7.70 15.58
N THR A 37 -2.91 -8.87 15.27
CA THR A 37 -2.32 -10.17 15.65
C THR A 37 -1.05 -10.49 14.86
N LEU A 38 -0.96 -10.09 13.59
CA LEU A 38 0.26 -10.20 12.80
C LEU A 38 1.39 -9.32 13.38
N CYS A 39 1.08 -8.09 13.79
CA CYS A 39 2.05 -7.24 14.47
C CYS A 39 2.56 -7.88 15.76
N ALA A 40 1.67 -8.48 16.59
CA ALA A 40 2.07 -9.17 17.80
C ALA A 40 3.01 -10.35 17.51
N GLU A 41 2.70 -11.15 16.49
CA GLU A 41 3.55 -12.27 16.05
C GLU A 41 4.92 -11.79 15.56
N LEU A 42 4.96 -10.75 14.71
CA LEU A 42 6.21 -10.18 14.20
C LEU A 42 7.08 -9.60 15.32
N LEU A 43 6.46 -8.91 16.29
CA LEU A 43 7.16 -8.42 17.49
C LEU A 43 7.72 -9.56 18.33
N ALA A 44 6.97 -10.65 18.51
CA ALA A 44 7.42 -11.85 19.22
C ALA A 44 8.61 -12.52 18.50
N ARG A 45 8.70 -12.40 17.17
CA ARG A 45 9.87 -12.81 16.37
C ARG A 45 11.04 -11.81 16.43
N GLY A 46 10.91 -10.73 17.23
CA GLY A 46 11.94 -9.71 17.40
C GLY A 46 12.04 -8.71 16.25
N ARG A 47 11.00 -8.61 15.42
CA ARG A 47 10.92 -7.61 14.34
C ARG A 47 10.37 -6.29 14.85
N SER A 48 10.90 -5.19 14.38
CA SER A 48 10.33 -3.85 14.59
C SER A 48 9.37 -3.49 13.45
N VAL A 49 8.15 -3.08 13.80
CA VAL A 49 7.05 -2.90 12.84
C VAL A 49 6.53 -1.47 12.88
N ALA A 50 6.25 -0.90 11.72
CA ALA A 50 5.43 0.30 11.58
C ALA A 50 4.15 -0.04 10.81
N VAL A 51 3.02 0.54 11.21
CA VAL A 51 1.73 0.40 10.53
C VAL A 51 1.26 1.76 10.05
N LEU A 52 0.99 1.85 8.75
CA LEU A 52 0.31 2.98 8.12
C LEU A 52 -1.09 2.52 7.73
N ALA A 53 -2.09 3.01 8.43
CA ALA A 53 -3.48 2.74 8.09
C ALA A 53 -4.02 3.88 7.24
N ILE A 54 -4.46 3.54 6.03
CA ILE A 54 -4.93 4.51 5.04
C ILE A 54 -6.45 4.52 5.07
N ASP A 55 -7.02 5.56 5.67
CA ASP A 55 -8.46 5.75 5.77
C ASP A 55 -8.99 6.68 4.68
N PRO A 56 -10.24 6.47 4.21
CA PRO A 56 -10.94 7.47 3.43
C PRO A 56 -11.01 8.79 4.21
N SER A 57 -10.88 9.92 3.51
CA SER A 57 -11.02 11.22 4.15
C SER A 57 -12.46 11.48 4.61
N SER A 58 -12.63 11.99 5.82
CA SER A 58 -13.91 12.50 6.28
C SER A 58 -14.34 13.70 5.41
N PRO A 59 -15.54 13.68 4.82
CA PRO A 59 -16.04 14.81 4.06
C PRO A 59 -16.23 16.07 4.91
N PHE A 60 -16.26 15.95 6.23
CA PHE A 60 -16.47 17.07 7.17
C PHE A 60 -15.17 17.65 7.73
N SER A 61 -14.17 16.83 8.02
CA SER A 61 -12.93 17.27 8.68
C SER A 61 -11.70 17.17 7.79
N GLY A 62 -11.78 16.47 6.64
CA GLY A 62 -10.64 16.15 5.79
C GLY A 62 -9.59 15.23 6.45
N GLY A 63 -9.86 14.79 7.69
CA GLY A 63 -9.00 13.86 8.43
C GLY A 63 -9.42 12.39 8.26
N ALA A 64 -8.64 11.46 8.80
CA ALA A 64 -8.98 10.04 8.85
C ALA A 64 -10.28 9.82 9.64
N ILE A 65 -11.19 9.00 9.09
CA ILE A 65 -12.53 8.77 9.68
C ILE A 65 -12.42 7.95 10.97
N LEU A 66 -11.45 7.06 11.04
CA LEU A 66 -11.28 6.11 12.13
C LEU A 66 -9.88 6.25 12.71
N GLY A 67 -9.78 6.56 14.00
CA GLY A 67 -8.51 6.55 14.69
C GLY A 67 -8.07 5.11 14.97
N ASP A 68 -7.08 4.61 14.23
CA ASP A 68 -6.64 3.20 14.28
C ASP A 68 -6.07 2.75 15.62
N ARG A 69 -5.70 3.67 16.49
CA ARG A 69 -5.35 3.36 17.87
C ARG A 69 -6.46 2.61 18.61
N VAL A 70 -7.71 2.81 18.21
CA VAL A 70 -8.87 2.13 18.84
C VAL A 70 -8.97 0.67 18.34
N ARG A 71 -8.53 0.37 17.12
CA ARG A 71 -8.62 -0.97 16.53
C ARG A 71 -7.46 -1.89 16.90
N MET A 72 -6.30 -1.30 17.22
CA MET A 72 -5.09 -2.01 17.65
C MET A 72 -4.82 -1.85 19.15
N GLY A 73 -5.87 -1.60 19.95
CA GLY A 73 -5.80 -1.20 21.36
C GLY A 73 -4.88 -2.04 22.24
N ASP A 74 -4.84 -3.35 22.03
CA ASP A 74 -4.04 -4.27 22.85
C ASP A 74 -2.54 -4.26 22.50
N VAL A 75 -2.17 -3.81 21.29
CA VAL A 75 -0.76 -3.75 20.84
C VAL A 75 -0.24 -2.33 20.65
N ALA A 76 -1.10 -1.31 20.69
CA ALA A 76 -0.78 0.08 20.33
C ALA A 76 0.29 0.76 21.21
N GLY A 77 0.78 0.13 22.25
CA GLY A 77 1.85 0.63 23.13
C GLY A 77 3.04 -0.29 23.23
N ALA A 78 3.10 -1.35 22.42
CA ALA A 78 4.19 -2.30 22.46
C ALA A 78 5.51 -1.70 21.97
N ASP A 79 6.59 -2.01 22.67
CA ASP A 79 7.93 -1.64 22.24
C ASP A 79 8.22 -2.23 20.85
N GLY A 80 8.76 -1.43 19.94
CA GLY A 80 9.03 -1.85 18.56
C GLY A 80 7.87 -1.64 17.59
N LEU A 81 6.67 -1.23 18.04
CA LEU A 81 5.54 -0.92 17.18
C LEU A 81 5.29 0.59 17.05
N TYR A 82 5.10 1.05 15.81
CA TYR A 82 4.65 2.41 15.49
C TYR A 82 3.38 2.34 14.65
N ILE A 83 2.36 3.14 15.00
CA ILE A 83 1.09 3.17 14.26
C ILE A 83 0.74 4.59 13.87
N ARG A 84 0.34 4.80 12.62
CA ARG A 84 -0.11 6.09 12.10
C ARG A 84 -1.28 5.92 11.14
N SER A 85 -2.37 6.62 11.41
CA SER A 85 -3.47 6.79 10.46
C SER A 85 -3.19 7.94 9.51
N MET A 86 -3.49 7.74 8.24
CA MET A 86 -3.38 8.74 7.19
C MET A 86 -4.68 8.82 6.39
N ALA A 87 -5.09 10.03 6.02
CA ALA A 87 -6.28 10.25 5.21
C ALA A 87 -5.91 10.43 3.73
N THR A 88 -6.72 9.90 2.82
CA THR A 88 -6.51 10.01 1.36
C THR A 88 -6.69 11.42 0.80
N ARG A 89 -7.30 12.35 1.55
CA ARG A 89 -7.52 13.78 1.22
C ARG A 89 -8.03 14.05 -0.19
N GLY A 90 -8.99 13.22 -0.66
CA GLY A 90 -9.73 13.52 -1.89
C GLY A 90 -8.96 13.38 -3.21
N HIS A 91 -7.74 12.84 -3.20
CA HIS A 91 -7.08 12.46 -4.44
C HIS A 91 -7.78 11.21 -4.99
N LEU A 92 -8.38 11.36 -6.16
CA LEU A 92 -8.90 10.25 -6.97
C LEU A 92 -7.68 9.42 -7.40
N GLY A 93 -7.46 8.29 -6.73
CA GLY A 93 -6.34 7.40 -7.02
C GLY A 93 -5.39 7.24 -5.82
N GLY A 94 -5.77 6.40 -4.89
CA GLY A 94 -4.95 5.60 -4.02
C GLY A 94 -4.02 6.23 -3.01
N LEU A 95 -2.90 5.58 -2.86
CA LEU A 95 -1.85 5.95 -1.93
C LEU A 95 -1.25 7.30 -2.33
N THR A 96 -1.49 8.32 -1.51
CA THR A 96 -0.99 9.67 -1.77
C THR A 96 0.54 9.68 -1.74
N GLY A 97 1.14 10.67 -2.42
CA GLY A 97 2.56 10.94 -2.28
C GLY A 97 3.05 10.96 -0.84
N ALA A 98 2.20 11.44 0.10
CA ALA A 98 2.47 11.43 1.52
C ALA A 98 2.62 10.02 2.13
N THR A 99 1.91 9.02 1.62
CA THR A 99 2.06 7.63 2.09
C THR A 99 3.42 7.07 1.69
N ASN A 100 3.84 7.27 0.45
CA ASN A 100 5.15 6.84 -0.03
C ASN A 100 6.29 7.56 0.72
N ASP A 101 6.12 8.84 1.02
CA ASP A 101 7.08 9.58 1.84
C ASP A 101 7.13 9.05 3.29
N ALA A 102 5.98 8.71 3.87
CA ALA A 102 5.91 8.10 5.20
C ALA A 102 6.56 6.72 5.23
N ILE A 103 6.37 5.87 4.22
CA ILE A 103 7.06 4.58 4.07
C ILE A 103 8.58 4.79 4.05
N ALA A 104 9.07 5.72 3.23
CA ALA A 104 10.49 6.03 3.13
C ALA A 104 11.08 6.52 4.46
N VAL A 105 10.40 7.43 5.16
CA VAL A 105 10.82 7.93 6.48
C VAL A 105 10.85 6.80 7.50
N LEU A 106 9.82 5.96 7.58
CA LEU A 106 9.76 4.84 8.51
C LEU A 106 10.86 3.81 8.23
N GLY A 107 11.12 3.52 6.95
CA GLY A 107 12.26 2.68 6.56
C GLY A 107 13.60 3.26 7.03
N ALA A 108 13.80 4.56 6.87
CA ALA A 108 15.02 5.27 7.31
C ALA A 108 15.17 5.29 8.84
N THR A 109 14.09 5.18 9.62
CA THR A 109 14.14 5.08 11.09
C THR A 109 14.60 3.70 11.61
N GLY A 110 14.90 2.76 10.70
CA GLY A 110 15.42 1.43 11.04
C GLY A 110 14.35 0.41 11.43
N ARG A 111 13.10 0.61 11.00
CA ARG A 111 12.06 -0.43 11.09
C ARG A 111 12.40 -1.59 10.18
N ASP A 112 12.10 -2.82 10.61
CA ASP A 112 12.28 -4.01 9.78
C ASP A 112 11.15 -4.15 8.76
N LEU A 113 9.90 -3.81 9.17
CA LEU A 113 8.71 -3.86 8.33
C LEU A 113 7.89 -2.58 8.43
N VAL A 114 7.32 -2.18 7.28
CA VAL A 114 6.26 -1.17 7.20
C VAL A 114 5.02 -1.84 6.61
N ILE A 115 3.98 -2.02 7.41
CA ILE A 115 2.70 -2.55 6.97
C ILE A 115 1.81 -1.38 6.55
N VAL A 116 1.30 -1.42 5.32
CA VAL A 116 0.34 -0.45 4.80
C VAL A 116 -1.01 -1.14 4.70
N GLU A 117 -1.96 -0.73 5.52
CA GLU A 117 -3.33 -1.26 5.52
C GLU A 117 -4.27 -0.29 4.82
N THR A 118 -5.02 -0.77 3.83
CA THR A 118 -6.08 0.02 3.19
C THR A 118 -7.45 -0.31 3.79
N VAL A 119 -8.24 0.73 4.08
CA VAL A 119 -9.65 0.54 4.43
C VAL A 119 -10.44 0.46 3.13
N GLY A 120 -10.72 -0.80 2.74
CA GLY A 120 -11.23 -1.18 1.44
C GLY A 120 -12.48 -0.45 0.97
N VAL A 121 -12.32 0.41 -0.03
CA VAL A 121 -13.35 0.77 -1.01
C VAL A 121 -12.65 1.21 -2.32
N GLY A 122 -12.64 0.34 -3.31
CA GLY A 122 -12.32 0.71 -4.71
C GLY A 122 -10.84 0.80 -5.06
N GLN A 123 -10.49 1.78 -5.87
CA GLN A 123 -9.21 1.98 -6.55
C GLN A 123 -7.94 1.93 -5.65
N VAL A 124 -8.09 2.20 -4.34
CA VAL A 124 -7.00 2.16 -3.33
C VAL A 124 -6.41 0.74 -3.19
N GLU A 125 -7.18 -0.29 -3.57
CA GLU A 125 -6.75 -1.68 -3.48
C GLU A 125 -5.64 -2.02 -4.48
N THR A 126 -5.61 -1.37 -5.64
CA THR A 126 -4.58 -1.58 -6.66
C THR A 126 -3.33 -0.76 -6.42
N ASP A 127 -3.48 0.43 -5.85
CA ASP A 127 -2.35 1.35 -5.64
C ASP A 127 -1.40 0.90 -4.53
N ILE A 128 -1.83 -0.02 -3.66
CA ILE A 128 -0.97 -0.61 -2.64
C ILE A 128 0.15 -1.46 -3.27
N VAL A 129 -0.12 -2.07 -4.42
CA VAL A 129 0.85 -2.88 -5.17
C VAL A 129 2.04 -2.04 -5.62
N ASP A 130 1.76 -0.80 -6.04
CA ASP A 130 2.78 0.14 -6.52
C ASP A 130 3.73 0.60 -5.41
N SER A 131 3.38 0.37 -4.14
CA SER A 131 4.16 0.80 -2.98
C SER A 131 4.68 -0.35 -2.11
N ALA A 132 4.15 -1.57 -2.29
CA ALA A 132 4.48 -2.72 -1.47
C ALA A 132 5.52 -3.65 -2.12
N ASP A 133 6.41 -4.21 -1.30
CA ASP A 133 7.29 -5.30 -1.70
C ASP A 133 6.54 -6.64 -1.72
N THR A 134 5.55 -6.78 -0.82
CA THR A 134 4.66 -7.94 -0.72
C THR A 134 3.22 -7.49 -0.53
N THR A 135 2.30 -8.02 -1.32
CA THR A 135 0.86 -7.71 -1.22
C THR A 135 0.10 -8.91 -0.67
N VAL A 136 -0.57 -8.69 0.46
CA VAL A 136 -1.47 -9.65 1.11
C VAL A 136 -2.91 -9.28 0.81
N VAL A 137 -3.63 -10.16 0.15
CA VAL A 137 -5.06 -9.99 -0.14
C VAL A 137 -5.89 -10.79 0.84
N VAL A 138 -6.68 -10.09 1.66
CA VAL A 138 -7.51 -10.70 2.71
C VAL A 138 -8.94 -10.84 2.23
N VAL A 139 -9.44 -12.06 2.25
CA VAL A 139 -10.83 -12.42 1.94
C VAL A 139 -11.49 -13.07 3.16
N ASN A 140 -12.80 -13.19 3.15
CA ASN A 140 -13.58 -13.91 4.17
C ASN A 140 -14.48 -14.97 3.53
N PRO A 141 -14.93 -15.96 4.29
CA PRO A 141 -15.88 -16.98 3.80
C PRO A 141 -17.12 -16.38 3.17
N GLY A 142 -17.61 -17.00 2.10
CA GLY A 142 -18.80 -16.54 1.36
C GLY A 142 -18.52 -15.44 0.31
N TRP A 143 -17.28 -15.12 0.03
CA TRP A 143 -16.89 -14.09 -0.93
C TRP A 143 -16.87 -14.60 -2.41
N GLY A 144 -17.36 -15.84 -2.65
CA GLY A 144 -17.30 -16.51 -3.96
C GLY A 144 -17.86 -15.71 -5.14
N ASP A 145 -19.01 -15.03 -4.96
CA ASP A 145 -19.63 -14.21 -6.02
C ASP A 145 -18.83 -12.92 -6.28
N ALA A 146 -18.26 -12.30 -5.24
CA ALA A 146 -17.43 -11.11 -5.37
C ALA A 146 -16.04 -11.43 -5.95
N ILE A 147 -15.49 -12.61 -5.62
CA ILE A 147 -14.29 -13.15 -6.28
C ILE A 147 -14.57 -13.31 -7.78
N GLN A 148 -15.75 -13.80 -8.15
CA GLN A 148 -16.10 -13.99 -9.56
C GLN A 148 -16.16 -12.68 -10.36
N ALA A 149 -16.62 -11.59 -9.75
CA ALA A 149 -16.70 -10.27 -10.40
C ALA A 149 -15.35 -9.56 -10.53
N ASN A 150 -14.39 -9.80 -9.60
CA ASN A 150 -13.08 -9.14 -9.56
C ASN A 150 -11.88 -10.09 -9.78
N LYS A 151 -12.14 -11.29 -10.31
CA LYS A 151 -11.16 -12.39 -10.42
C LYS A 151 -9.80 -11.95 -10.99
N ALA A 152 -9.80 -11.24 -12.12
CA ALA A 152 -8.57 -10.89 -12.82
C ALA A 152 -7.71 -9.92 -12.00
N GLY A 153 -8.29 -8.85 -11.47
CA GLY A 153 -7.51 -7.81 -10.77
C GLY A 153 -6.86 -8.29 -9.48
N LEU A 154 -7.57 -9.09 -8.65
CA LEU A 154 -7.03 -9.56 -7.37
C LEU A 154 -5.96 -10.64 -7.55
N MET A 155 -6.08 -11.47 -8.59
CA MET A 155 -5.09 -12.50 -8.91
C MET A 155 -3.77 -11.92 -9.41
N GLU A 156 -3.82 -10.75 -10.08
CA GLU A 156 -2.63 -10.07 -10.59
C GLU A 156 -1.84 -9.36 -9.50
N ILE A 157 -2.50 -8.99 -8.39
CA ILE A 157 -1.87 -8.16 -7.36
C ILE A 157 -1.42 -8.93 -6.12
N ALA A 158 -1.96 -10.14 -5.87
CA ALA A 158 -1.70 -10.88 -4.65
C ALA A 158 -0.39 -11.67 -4.70
N ASP A 159 0.49 -11.39 -3.77
CA ASP A 159 1.64 -12.25 -3.47
C ASP A 159 1.28 -13.33 -2.44
N ILE A 160 0.29 -13.07 -1.57
CA ILE A 160 -0.24 -14.01 -0.58
C ILE A 160 -1.75 -13.80 -0.48
N PHE A 161 -2.53 -14.88 -0.49
CA PHE A 161 -3.94 -14.85 -0.15
C PHE A 161 -4.17 -15.25 1.30
N VAL A 162 -5.05 -14.54 1.99
CA VAL A 162 -5.48 -14.89 3.34
C VAL A 162 -7.00 -15.07 3.37
N VAL A 163 -7.45 -16.26 3.75
CA VAL A 163 -8.86 -16.52 4.09
C VAL A 163 -9.01 -16.28 5.60
N ASN A 164 -9.39 -15.06 5.98
CA ASN A 164 -9.61 -14.70 7.38
C ASN A 164 -11.00 -15.12 7.84
N LYS A 165 -11.21 -15.24 9.16
CA LYS A 165 -12.41 -15.81 9.78
C LYS A 165 -12.63 -17.26 9.37
N ALA A 166 -11.54 -18.03 9.35
CA ALA A 166 -11.54 -19.43 8.95
C ALA A 166 -12.34 -20.36 9.93
N ASP A 167 -12.73 -19.83 11.07
CA ASP A 167 -13.67 -20.41 12.02
C ASP A 167 -15.14 -20.42 11.53
N ARG A 168 -15.45 -19.71 10.43
CA ARG A 168 -16.80 -19.63 9.89
C ARG A 168 -17.04 -20.68 8.80
N ASP A 169 -18.32 -21.02 8.64
CA ASP A 169 -18.76 -21.89 7.55
C ASP A 169 -18.38 -21.32 6.18
N GLY A 170 -18.03 -22.19 5.23
CA GLY A 170 -17.62 -21.81 3.87
C GLY A 170 -16.14 -21.40 3.73
N ALA A 171 -15.34 -21.40 4.82
CA ALA A 171 -13.92 -21.07 4.74
C ALA A 171 -13.15 -22.04 3.85
N ARG A 172 -13.41 -23.35 3.98
CA ARG A 172 -12.78 -24.38 3.16
C ARG A 172 -13.14 -24.27 1.68
N ASP A 173 -14.40 -23.93 1.39
CA ASP A 173 -14.85 -23.73 0.01
C ASP A 173 -14.11 -22.53 -0.61
N THR A 174 -13.98 -21.43 0.13
CA THR A 174 -13.23 -20.24 -0.31
C THR A 174 -11.75 -20.55 -0.59
N VAL A 175 -11.10 -21.36 0.25
CA VAL A 175 -9.72 -21.82 0.01
C VAL A 175 -9.65 -22.64 -1.28
N THR A 176 -10.56 -23.62 -1.45
CA THR A 176 -10.61 -24.48 -2.63
C THR A 176 -10.84 -23.67 -3.92
N ASP A 177 -11.71 -22.67 -3.86
CA ASP A 177 -11.98 -21.77 -4.98
C ASP A 177 -10.72 -20.97 -5.37
N LEU A 178 -10.02 -20.39 -4.39
CA LEU A 178 -8.78 -19.64 -4.62
C LEU A 178 -7.69 -20.55 -5.21
N GLU A 179 -7.47 -21.73 -4.64
CA GLU A 179 -6.49 -22.69 -5.14
C GLU A 179 -6.82 -23.14 -6.58
N SER A 180 -8.10 -23.37 -6.87
CA SER A 180 -8.57 -23.71 -8.20
C SER A 180 -8.29 -22.59 -9.21
N MET A 181 -8.50 -21.35 -8.81
CA MET A 181 -8.19 -20.17 -9.63
C MET A 181 -6.70 -20.02 -9.88
N LEU A 182 -5.87 -20.19 -8.85
CA LEU A 182 -4.42 -20.17 -8.97
C LEU A 182 -3.89 -21.26 -9.91
N ASN A 183 -4.51 -22.44 -9.89
CA ASN A 183 -4.15 -23.53 -10.80
C ASN A 183 -4.52 -23.21 -12.27
N LEU A 184 -5.60 -22.46 -12.50
CA LEU A 184 -6.02 -22.06 -13.84
C LEU A 184 -5.17 -20.90 -14.42
N SER A 185 -4.68 -20.00 -13.55
CA SER A 185 -3.87 -18.85 -13.95
C SER A 185 -2.38 -19.19 -14.13
N GLY A 186 -1.89 -20.25 -13.48
CA GLY A 186 -0.56 -20.80 -13.67
C GLY A 186 -0.49 -21.49 -15.03
N GLY A 187 -0.23 -20.71 -16.10
CA GLY A 187 0.11 -21.28 -17.41
C GLY A 187 1.33 -22.17 -17.30
N HIS A 188 1.41 -23.15 -18.20
CA HIS A 188 2.49 -24.15 -18.33
C HIS A 188 3.87 -23.52 -18.67
N ASP A 189 4.35 -22.62 -17.81
CA ASP A 189 5.72 -22.15 -17.92
C ASP A 189 6.53 -22.84 -16.82
N ASP A 190 7.17 -23.96 -17.19
CA ASP A 190 7.97 -24.84 -16.34
C ASP A 190 9.26 -24.17 -15.83
N GLY A 191 9.26 -22.85 -15.63
CA GLY A 191 10.39 -22.14 -15.07
C GLY A 191 10.46 -22.29 -13.55
N PRO A 192 11.60 -22.71 -12.96
CA PRO A 192 11.75 -22.92 -11.51
C PRO A 192 11.74 -21.62 -10.69
N ALA A 193 11.39 -20.48 -11.28
CA ALA A 193 11.55 -19.15 -10.68
C ALA A 193 10.25 -18.36 -10.45
N GLN A 194 9.07 -18.94 -10.73
CA GLN A 194 7.84 -18.17 -10.53
C GLN A 194 7.28 -18.39 -9.12
N TRP A 195 7.01 -17.27 -8.41
CA TRP A 195 6.29 -17.31 -7.14
C TRP A 195 4.84 -17.73 -7.35
N ARG A 196 4.41 -18.77 -6.63
CA ARG A 196 3.00 -19.13 -6.56
C ARG A 196 2.43 -18.60 -5.25
N PRO A 197 1.45 -17.70 -5.26
CA PRO A 197 0.84 -17.18 -4.04
C PRO A 197 0.27 -18.30 -3.18
N PRO A 198 0.67 -18.45 -1.91
CA PRO A 198 0.03 -19.36 -0.98
C PRO A 198 -1.34 -18.83 -0.55
N VAL A 199 -2.24 -19.75 -0.15
CA VAL A 199 -3.52 -19.44 0.47
C VAL A 199 -3.44 -19.84 1.94
N VAL A 200 -3.43 -18.85 2.84
CA VAL A 200 -3.32 -19.04 4.28
C VAL A 200 -4.67 -18.83 4.96
N SER A 201 -5.11 -19.78 5.78
CA SER A 201 -6.32 -19.65 6.59
C SER A 201 -5.99 -19.04 7.95
N THR A 202 -6.75 -17.98 8.36
CA THR A 202 -6.51 -17.30 9.62
C THR A 202 -7.79 -17.04 10.41
N VAL A 203 -7.67 -16.95 11.73
CA VAL A 203 -8.69 -16.41 12.62
C VAL A 203 -8.10 -15.20 13.34
N GLY A 204 -8.26 -14.01 12.77
CA GLY A 204 -7.61 -12.80 13.26
C GLY A 204 -7.92 -12.43 14.72
N THR A 205 -9.01 -12.95 15.30
CA THR A 205 -9.37 -12.72 16.71
C THR A 205 -8.63 -13.61 17.69
N THR A 206 -8.22 -14.81 17.27
CA THR A 206 -7.51 -15.78 18.14
C THR A 206 -6.02 -15.87 17.81
N GLY A 207 -5.60 -15.38 16.62
CA GLY A 207 -4.25 -15.51 16.12
C GLY A 207 -3.96 -16.86 15.44
N GLU A 208 -4.94 -17.74 15.30
CA GLU A 208 -4.78 -19.01 14.56
C GLU A 208 -4.41 -18.71 13.10
N GLY A 209 -3.40 -19.42 12.57
CA GLY A 209 -2.87 -19.25 11.22
C GLY A 209 -2.01 -18.00 11.00
N VAL A 210 -1.81 -17.15 12.02
CA VAL A 210 -1.02 -15.92 11.87
C VAL A 210 0.47 -16.20 11.82
N ALA A 211 0.95 -17.24 12.51
CA ALA A 211 2.33 -17.68 12.40
C ALA A 211 2.64 -18.15 10.97
N GLU A 212 1.74 -18.93 10.36
CA GLU A 212 1.85 -19.38 8.98
C GLU A 212 1.84 -18.22 7.98
N LEU A 213 1.06 -17.16 8.25
CA LEU A 213 1.09 -15.94 7.45
C LEU A 213 2.44 -15.23 7.56
N ALA A 214 3.01 -15.15 8.76
CA ALA A 214 4.34 -14.57 8.95
C ALA A 214 5.42 -15.40 8.23
N ASP A 215 5.33 -16.74 8.27
CA ASP A 215 6.22 -17.63 7.52
C ASP A 215 6.09 -17.43 6.00
N ALA A 216 4.87 -17.26 5.49
CA ALA A 216 4.61 -16.97 4.08
C ALA A 216 5.21 -15.63 3.64
N LEU A 217 5.15 -14.59 4.48
CA LEU A 217 5.82 -13.31 4.23
C LEU A 217 7.33 -13.49 4.14
N GLU A 218 7.94 -14.20 5.08
CA GLU A 218 9.39 -14.46 5.08
C GLU A 218 9.81 -15.30 3.86
N ALA A 219 9.01 -16.30 3.48
CA ALA A 219 9.26 -17.11 2.30
C ALA A 219 9.19 -16.31 0.99
N HIS A 220 8.20 -15.41 0.85
CA HIS A 220 8.09 -14.53 -0.32
C HIS A 220 9.29 -13.59 -0.43
N VAL A 221 9.70 -12.99 0.67
CA VAL A 221 10.90 -12.13 0.69
C VAL A 221 12.16 -12.91 0.31
N ALA A 222 12.32 -14.10 0.84
CA ALA A 222 13.46 -14.97 0.49
C ALA A 222 13.47 -15.32 -1.02
N HIS A 223 12.28 -15.62 -1.59
CA HIS A 223 12.11 -15.86 -3.02
C HIS A 223 12.49 -14.63 -3.84
N GLN A 224 11.99 -13.45 -3.48
CA GLN A 224 12.28 -12.19 -4.18
C GLN A 224 13.78 -11.88 -4.17
N HIS A 225 14.47 -12.10 -3.05
CA HIS A 225 15.93 -11.95 -2.99
C HIS A 225 16.65 -12.97 -3.89
N ALA A 226 16.26 -14.24 -3.86
CA ALA A 226 16.90 -15.30 -4.65
C ALA A 226 16.74 -15.08 -6.16
N THR A 227 15.63 -14.49 -6.60
CA THR A 227 15.32 -14.24 -8.01
C THR A 227 15.70 -12.83 -8.50
N GLY A 228 16.11 -11.93 -7.59
CA GLY A 228 16.34 -10.51 -7.89
C GLY A 228 15.04 -9.74 -8.18
N GLU A 229 13.89 -10.30 -7.85
CA GLU A 229 12.58 -9.68 -8.04
C GLU A 229 12.41 -8.43 -7.19
N LEU A 230 12.88 -8.45 -5.93
CA LEU A 230 12.79 -7.31 -5.02
C LEU A 230 13.44 -6.05 -5.62
N ASP A 231 14.64 -6.21 -6.18
CA ASP A 231 15.35 -5.07 -6.78
C ASP A 231 14.65 -4.55 -8.03
N ARG A 232 14.10 -5.45 -8.87
CA ARG A 232 13.31 -5.08 -10.05
C ARG A 232 12.04 -4.32 -9.64
N ARG A 233 11.27 -4.86 -8.67
CA ARG A 233 10.04 -4.24 -8.16
C ARG A 233 10.33 -2.85 -7.57
N ARG A 234 11.32 -2.73 -6.71
CA ARG A 234 11.75 -1.45 -6.12
C ARG A 234 12.27 -0.45 -7.16
N SER A 235 12.94 -0.92 -8.21
CA SER A 235 13.38 -0.06 -9.31
C SER A 235 12.19 0.51 -10.10
N ALA A 236 11.19 -0.33 -10.40
CA ALA A 236 9.95 0.11 -11.05
C ALA A 236 9.17 1.10 -10.17
N GLN A 237 9.05 0.83 -8.87
CA GLN A 237 8.41 1.73 -7.91
C GLN A 237 9.12 3.10 -7.85
N ARG A 238 10.45 3.13 -7.82
CA ARG A 238 11.21 4.40 -7.85
C ARG A 238 10.97 5.19 -9.13
N SER A 239 10.90 4.51 -10.28
CA SER A 239 10.61 5.16 -11.57
C SER A 239 9.18 5.73 -11.60
N GLN A 240 8.21 4.98 -11.12
CA GLN A 240 6.83 5.45 -10.99
C GLN A 240 6.75 6.65 -10.03
N ARG A 241 7.42 6.55 -8.88
CA ARG A 241 7.49 7.65 -7.91
C ARG A 241 8.12 8.92 -8.46
N LEU A 242 9.18 8.80 -9.26
CA LEU A 242 9.77 9.96 -9.94
C LEU A 242 8.73 10.68 -10.81
N ARG A 243 7.96 9.90 -11.60
CA ARG A 243 6.88 10.46 -12.43
C ARG A 243 5.80 11.16 -11.60
N GLU A 244 5.33 10.53 -10.52
CA GLU A 244 4.31 11.09 -9.62
C GLU A 244 4.78 12.41 -8.99
N VAL A 245 6.01 12.43 -8.47
CA VAL A 245 6.59 13.64 -7.87
C VAL A 245 6.74 14.74 -8.91
N ALA A 246 7.19 14.41 -10.13
CA ALA A 246 7.30 15.38 -11.21
C ALA A 246 5.94 15.98 -11.58
N VAL A 247 4.92 15.14 -11.78
CA VAL A 247 3.55 15.58 -12.08
C VAL A 247 2.99 16.46 -10.95
N ALA A 248 3.16 16.05 -9.69
CA ALA A 248 2.70 16.83 -8.54
C ALA A 248 3.42 18.18 -8.40
N ARG A 249 4.71 18.25 -8.75
CA ARG A 249 5.46 19.52 -8.75
C ARG A 249 4.99 20.45 -9.87
N VAL A 250 4.82 19.92 -11.08
CA VAL A 250 4.27 20.67 -12.22
C VAL A 250 2.86 21.16 -11.90
N GLY A 251 2.00 20.29 -11.34
CA GLY A 251 0.65 20.66 -10.94
C GLY A 251 0.64 21.86 -9.97
N ARG A 252 1.45 21.80 -8.91
CA ARG A 252 1.57 22.93 -7.95
C ARG A 252 2.06 24.20 -8.63
N ALA A 253 3.06 24.13 -9.48
CA ALA A 253 3.56 25.31 -10.18
C ALA A 253 2.49 25.92 -11.13
N LEU A 254 1.65 25.09 -11.73
CA LEU A 254 0.49 25.56 -12.50
C LEU A 254 -0.56 26.21 -11.60
N ASP A 255 -0.86 25.65 -10.44
CA ASP A 255 -1.80 26.23 -9.47
C ASP A 255 -1.29 27.60 -8.97
N ASP A 256 0.00 27.68 -8.63
CA ASP A 256 0.64 28.94 -8.22
C ASP A 256 0.59 29.97 -9.33
N LEU A 257 0.84 29.59 -10.58
CA LEU A 257 0.75 30.49 -11.74
C LEU A 257 -0.68 30.96 -11.98
N LEU A 258 -1.69 30.09 -11.84
CA LEU A 258 -3.11 30.43 -11.95
C LEU A 258 -3.60 31.34 -10.82
N ALA A 259 -2.93 31.34 -9.67
CA ALA A 259 -3.21 32.25 -8.57
C ALA A 259 -2.69 33.69 -8.80
N THR A 260 -1.83 33.89 -9.80
CA THR A 260 -1.32 35.24 -10.16
C THR A 260 -2.41 36.08 -10.87
N GLY A 261 -2.17 37.37 -10.94
CA GLY A 261 -3.08 38.26 -11.68
C GLY A 261 -3.21 37.90 -13.18
N TRP A 262 -2.12 37.45 -13.81
CA TRP A 262 -2.13 36.94 -15.18
C TRP A 262 -2.94 35.66 -15.32
N GLY A 263 -2.74 34.70 -14.41
CA GLY A 263 -3.47 33.43 -14.40
C GLY A 263 -4.98 33.64 -14.12
N GLY A 264 -5.31 34.57 -13.22
CA GLY A 264 -6.70 34.98 -12.97
C GLY A 264 -7.37 35.56 -14.21
N ALA A 265 -6.68 36.40 -14.97
CA ALA A 265 -7.18 36.96 -16.24
C ALA A 265 -7.39 35.84 -17.28
N LEU A 266 -6.43 34.89 -17.40
CA LEU A 266 -6.57 33.76 -18.31
C LEU A 266 -7.76 32.85 -17.93
N ARG A 267 -8.02 32.67 -16.65
CA ARG A 267 -9.19 31.91 -16.17
C ARG A 267 -10.47 32.60 -16.53
N ALA A 268 -10.54 33.91 -16.33
CA ALA A 268 -11.72 34.72 -16.72
C ALA A 268 -11.99 34.65 -18.23
N GLU A 269 -10.95 34.69 -19.09
CA GLU A 269 -11.11 34.51 -20.54
C GLU A 269 -11.76 33.15 -20.88
N VAL A 270 -11.45 32.10 -20.15
CA VAL A 270 -12.06 30.77 -20.33
C VAL A 270 -13.48 30.73 -19.80
N GLU A 271 -13.74 31.28 -18.60
CA GLU A 271 -15.07 31.31 -17.97
C GLU A 271 -16.05 32.13 -18.80
N GLU A 272 -15.60 33.21 -19.43
CA GLU A 272 -16.37 34.05 -20.33
C GLU A 272 -16.45 33.55 -21.79
N ALA A 273 -15.89 32.35 -22.06
CA ALA A 273 -15.82 31.74 -23.39
C ALA A 273 -15.09 32.58 -24.45
N HIS A 274 -14.20 33.46 -24.05
CA HIS A 274 -13.36 34.27 -24.95
C HIS A 274 -12.18 33.46 -25.50
N THR A 275 -11.78 32.40 -24.81
CA THR A 275 -10.76 31.42 -25.27
C THR A 275 -11.19 30.02 -24.89
N ASP A 276 -10.78 29.04 -25.69
CA ASP A 276 -11.05 27.65 -25.36
C ASP A 276 -10.02 27.11 -24.34
N PRO A 277 -10.41 26.10 -23.52
CA PRO A 277 -9.52 25.55 -22.50
C PRO A 277 -8.19 25.00 -23.03
N TRP A 278 -8.13 24.50 -24.27
CA TRP A 278 -6.90 23.94 -24.87
C TRP A 278 -5.90 25.06 -25.21
N ALA A 279 -6.39 26.13 -25.82
CA ALA A 279 -5.58 27.32 -26.12
C ALA A 279 -5.06 27.97 -24.83
N ALA A 280 -5.93 28.08 -23.82
CA ALA A 280 -5.56 28.60 -22.50
C ALA A 280 -4.49 27.72 -21.82
N ALA A 281 -4.64 26.39 -21.86
CA ALA A 281 -3.65 25.44 -21.32
C ALA A 281 -2.30 25.55 -22.03
N SER A 282 -2.27 25.73 -23.35
CA SER A 282 -1.03 25.93 -24.08
C SER A 282 -0.28 27.18 -23.63
N ARG A 283 -1.00 28.32 -23.46
CA ARG A 283 -0.43 29.57 -22.94
C ARG A 283 0.11 29.42 -21.51
N LEU A 284 -0.60 28.64 -20.67
CA LEU A 284 -0.21 28.36 -19.28
C LEU A 284 1.09 27.55 -19.23
N ILE A 285 1.19 26.51 -20.08
CA ILE A 285 2.40 25.63 -20.17
C ILE A 285 3.60 26.42 -20.70
N GLU A 286 3.42 27.24 -21.74
CA GLU A 286 4.47 28.11 -22.26
C GLU A 286 5.00 29.08 -21.20
N ARG A 287 4.09 29.70 -20.42
CA ARG A 287 4.47 30.60 -19.33
C ARG A 287 5.23 29.88 -18.22
N LEU A 288 4.81 28.67 -17.85
CA LEU A 288 5.52 27.85 -16.87
C LEU A 288 6.92 27.49 -17.38
N ALA A 289 7.06 27.10 -18.65
CA ALA A 289 8.36 26.75 -19.23
C ALA A 289 9.33 27.95 -19.19
N GLN A 290 8.85 29.16 -19.45
CA GLN A 290 9.65 30.38 -19.34
C GLN A 290 10.15 30.62 -17.92
N GLN A 291 9.29 30.45 -16.90
CA GLN A 291 9.68 30.61 -15.50
C GLN A 291 10.76 29.60 -15.07
N LEU A 292 10.65 28.34 -15.53
CA LEU A 292 11.62 27.30 -15.23
C LEU A 292 13.00 27.49 -15.90
N THR A 293 13.10 28.34 -16.92
CA THR A 293 14.36 28.67 -17.60
C THR A 293 15.02 29.94 -17.05
N ASP A 294 14.25 30.76 -16.34
CA ASP A 294 14.72 32.02 -15.75
C ASP A 294 15.23 31.87 -14.31
N ASP A 295 14.93 30.73 -13.63
CA ASP A 295 15.45 30.31 -12.32
C ASP A 295 16.69 29.39 -12.47
#